data_fe90a00c2fd0f21b684aa603d9ac8c91
#
_entry.id   fe90a00c2fd0f21b684aa603d9ac8c91
#
_cell.length_a   1.000
_cell.length_b   1.000
_cell.length_c   1.000
_cell.angle_alpha   90.00
_cell.angle_beta   90.00
_cell.angle_gamma   90.00
#
_symmetry.space_group_name_H-M   'P 1'
#
loop_
_entity.id
_entity.type
_entity.pdbx_description
1 polymer ?
#
loop_
_entity_poly.entity_id
_entity_poly.type
_entity_poly.pdbx_seq_one_letter_code
_entity_poly.pdbx_strand_id
1 'polypeptide(L)'
;MTDMEKKVMVRLCAKILSETDLYDMDTEVRNLIDWICVSEQIKSNNNEIRSLTGEYKWIEPDCREGVRAQLERMKALCKERDSLYEKQNDLRGQKQKIERALER
;
A
#
# COMPACT_ATOMS: atom_id res chain seq x y z
N MET A 1 -7.07 -14.48 -2.08
CA MET A 1 -7.14 -13.62 -3.28
C MET A 1 -8.54 -13.06 -3.44
N THR A 2 -8.67 -11.75 -3.63
CA THR A 2 -9.96 -11.12 -3.87
C THR A 2 -10.47 -11.41 -5.29
N ASP A 3 -11.77 -11.24 -5.54
CA ASP A 3 -12.35 -11.44 -6.86
C ASP A 3 -11.74 -10.49 -7.90
N MET A 4 -11.43 -9.26 -7.49
CA MET A 4 -10.77 -8.28 -8.37
C MET A 4 -9.36 -8.72 -8.73
N GLU A 5 -8.59 -9.25 -7.78
CA GLU A 5 -7.25 -9.78 -8.04
C GLU A 5 -7.28 -10.94 -9.03
N LYS A 6 -8.20 -11.87 -8.87
CA LYS A 6 -8.39 -12.99 -9.80
C LYS A 6 -8.72 -12.49 -11.20
N LYS A 7 -9.64 -11.53 -11.30
CA LYS A 7 -10.06 -10.94 -12.58
C LYS A 7 -8.88 -10.26 -13.29
N VAL A 8 -8.09 -9.48 -12.56
CA VAL A 8 -6.90 -8.81 -13.08
C VAL A 8 -5.86 -9.84 -13.57
N MET A 9 -5.58 -10.85 -12.76
CA MET A 9 -4.62 -11.91 -13.11
C MET A 9 -5.05 -12.68 -14.36
N VAL A 10 -6.32 -13.04 -14.47
CA VAL A 10 -6.86 -13.74 -15.64
C VAL A 10 -6.74 -12.88 -16.91
N ARG A 11 -7.09 -11.61 -16.83
CA ARG A 11 -6.98 -10.67 -17.96
C ARG A 11 -5.54 -10.48 -18.37
N LEU A 12 -4.62 -10.32 -17.41
CA LEU A 12 -3.19 -10.17 -17.68
C LEU A 12 -2.62 -11.41 -18.37
N CYS A 13 -2.93 -12.60 -17.87
CA CYS A 13 -2.49 -13.86 -18.48
C CYS A 13 -3.04 -14.00 -19.90
N ALA A 14 -4.31 -13.70 -20.13
CA ALA A 14 -4.92 -13.76 -21.45
C ALA A 14 -4.22 -12.80 -22.44
N LYS A 15 -3.87 -11.60 -22.01
CA LYS A 15 -3.15 -10.62 -22.83
C LYS A 15 -1.73 -11.08 -23.15
N ILE A 16 -1.00 -11.57 -22.18
CA ILE A 16 0.36 -12.08 -22.38
C ILE A 16 0.37 -13.25 -23.38
N LEU A 17 -0.59 -14.15 -23.27
CA LEU A 17 -0.71 -15.31 -24.17
C LEU A 17 -1.13 -14.92 -25.59
N SER A 18 -1.89 -13.84 -25.74
CA SER A 18 -2.38 -13.40 -27.05
C SER A 18 -1.39 -12.52 -27.82
N GLU A 19 -0.44 -11.91 -27.12
CA GLU A 19 0.53 -10.98 -27.74
C GLU A 19 1.87 -11.65 -28.00
N THR A 20 2.39 -11.46 -29.21
CA THR A 20 3.68 -12.00 -29.61
C THR A 20 4.84 -11.04 -29.34
N ASP A 21 4.54 -9.78 -29.08
CA ASP A 21 5.56 -8.73 -28.84
C ASP A 21 5.30 -8.04 -27.50
N LEU A 22 6.13 -8.36 -26.49
CA LEU A 22 6.06 -7.78 -25.16
C LEU A 22 6.62 -6.35 -25.08
N TYR A 23 7.30 -5.87 -26.12
CA TYR A 23 7.86 -4.53 -26.16
C TYR A 23 6.82 -3.46 -26.46
N ASP A 24 5.78 -3.81 -27.20
CA ASP A 24 4.63 -2.95 -27.47
C ASP A 24 3.52 -3.27 -26.50
N MET A 25 3.77 -3.02 -25.21
CA MET A 25 2.74 -3.23 -24.20
C MET A 25 1.58 -2.27 -24.40
N ASP A 26 0.43 -2.85 -24.69
CA ASP A 26 -0.86 -2.21 -24.74
C ASP A 26 -1.12 -1.50 -23.37
N THR A 27 -1.85 -0.39 -23.42
CA THR A 27 -2.24 0.39 -22.25
C THR A 27 -2.95 -0.47 -21.19
N GLU A 28 -3.76 -1.43 -21.63
CA GLU A 28 -4.44 -2.35 -20.72
C GLU A 28 -3.46 -3.21 -19.90
N VAL A 29 -2.43 -3.76 -20.55
CA VAL A 29 -1.39 -4.55 -19.88
C VAL A 29 -0.63 -3.70 -18.86
N ARG A 30 -0.28 -2.47 -19.22
CA ARG A 30 0.36 -1.54 -18.29
C ARG A 30 -0.52 -1.27 -17.07
N ASN A 31 -1.80 -1.00 -17.30
CA ASN A 31 -2.75 -0.75 -16.21
C ASN A 31 -2.90 -1.96 -15.30
N LEU A 32 -2.92 -3.17 -15.86
CA LEU A 32 -2.99 -4.41 -15.07
C LEU A 32 -1.74 -4.60 -14.21
N ILE A 33 -0.56 -4.36 -14.78
CA ILE A 33 0.72 -4.45 -14.05
C ILE A 33 0.77 -3.38 -12.96
N ASP A 34 0.42 -2.14 -13.26
CA ASP A 34 0.39 -1.04 -12.31
C ASP A 34 -0.57 -1.33 -11.15
N TRP A 35 -1.73 -1.91 -11.45
CA TRP A 35 -2.69 -2.31 -10.42
C TRP A 35 -2.08 -3.35 -9.45
N ILE A 36 -1.37 -4.34 -9.97
CA ILE A 36 -0.71 -5.36 -9.15
C ILE A 36 0.38 -4.71 -8.28
N CYS A 37 1.23 -3.86 -8.87
CA CYS A 37 2.29 -3.17 -8.15
C CYS A 37 1.75 -2.28 -7.03
N VAL A 38 0.73 -1.49 -7.31
CA VAL A 38 0.10 -0.61 -6.31
C VAL A 38 -0.58 -1.43 -5.21
N SER A 39 -1.23 -2.54 -5.56
CA SER A 39 -1.86 -3.43 -4.59
C SER A 39 -0.83 -4.04 -3.62
N GLU A 40 0.35 -4.44 -4.13
CA GLU A 40 1.44 -4.94 -3.29
C GLU A 40 2.01 -3.83 -2.39
N GLN A 41 2.15 -2.63 -2.89
CA GLN A 41 2.58 -1.48 -2.09
C GLN A 41 1.59 -1.17 -0.97
N ILE A 42 0.29 -1.26 -1.23
CA ILE A 42 -0.75 -1.09 -0.21
C ILE A 42 -0.61 -2.14 0.89
N LYS A 43 -0.42 -3.40 0.54
CA LYS A 43 -0.22 -4.49 1.52
C LYS A 43 1.01 -4.26 2.38
N SER A 44 2.14 -3.89 1.76
CA SER A 44 3.39 -3.60 2.46
C SER A 44 3.22 -2.42 3.42
N ASN A 45 2.59 -1.35 2.95
CA ASN A 45 2.34 -0.16 3.76
C ASN A 45 1.41 -0.46 4.95
N ASN A 46 0.37 -1.28 4.76
CA ASN A 46 -0.51 -1.74 5.83
C ASN A 46 0.25 -2.53 6.89
N ASN A 47 1.20 -3.37 6.47
CA ASN A 47 2.04 -4.14 7.40
C ASN A 47 2.93 -3.21 8.24
N GLU A 48 3.50 -2.17 7.63
CA GLU A 48 4.28 -1.16 8.35
C GLU A 48 3.42 -0.41 9.38
N ILE A 49 2.20 -0.04 9.00
CA ILE A 49 1.24 0.62 9.91
C ILE A 49 0.91 -0.29 11.10
N ARG A 50 0.68 -1.58 10.86
CA ARG A 50 0.39 -2.56 11.91
C ARG A 50 1.57 -2.73 12.87
N SER A 51 2.79 -2.84 12.33
CA SER A 51 4.01 -2.94 13.15
C SER A 51 4.17 -1.70 14.02
N LEU A 52 3.98 -0.52 13.45
CA LEU A 52 4.10 0.74 14.16
C LEU A 52 3.04 0.87 15.25
N THR A 53 1.80 0.47 14.97
CA THR A 53 0.72 0.46 15.95
C THR A 53 1.04 -0.46 17.12
N GLY A 54 1.69 -1.60 16.87
CA GLY A 54 2.15 -2.52 17.91
C GLY A 54 3.21 -1.94 18.83
N GLU A 55 4.02 -1.00 18.35
CA GLU A 55 5.02 -0.28 19.14
C GLU A 55 4.42 0.86 19.97
N TYR A 56 3.18 1.25 19.68
CA TYR A 56 2.51 2.38 20.29
C TYR A 56 1.89 1.98 21.65
N LYS A 57 2.78 1.65 22.60
CA LYS A 57 2.37 1.27 23.97
C LYS A 57 2.97 2.24 24.96
N TRP A 58 2.12 2.75 25.87
CA TRP A 58 2.57 3.53 27.00
C TRP A 58 3.11 2.58 28.06
N ILE A 59 4.36 2.81 28.49
CA ILE A 59 4.99 2.14 29.60
C ILE A 59 5.13 3.17 30.72
N GLU A 60 4.53 2.89 31.88
CA GLU A 60 4.57 3.80 33.02
C GLU A 60 6.01 4.07 33.46
N PRO A 61 6.51 5.30 33.31
CA PRO A 61 7.90 5.61 33.68
C PRO A 61 8.05 5.90 35.17
N ASP A 62 9.22 5.58 35.73
CA ASP A 62 9.52 5.75 37.15
C ASP A 62 9.92 7.20 37.54
N CYS A 63 10.24 8.05 36.57
CA CYS A 63 10.73 9.39 36.82
C CYS A 63 10.29 10.39 35.73
N ARG A 64 10.47 11.69 35.99
CA ARG A 64 10.12 12.78 35.06
C ARG A 64 10.86 12.68 33.73
N GLU A 65 12.13 12.29 33.77
CA GLU A 65 12.93 12.12 32.56
C GLU A 65 12.36 11.00 31.68
N GLY A 66 11.93 9.91 32.32
CA GLY A 66 11.24 8.81 31.64
C GLY A 66 9.93 9.25 31.00
N VAL A 67 9.15 10.12 31.66
CA VAL A 67 7.90 10.68 31.11
C VAL A 67 8.20 11.48 29.83
N ARG A 68 9.22 12.34 29.85
CA ARG A 68 9.60 13.12 28.67
C ARG A 68 10.04 12.22 27.53
N ALA A 69 10.87 11.22 27.80
CA ALA A 69 11.32 10.26 26.81
C ALA A 69 10.16 9.52 26.16
N GLN A 70 9.19 9.07 26.96
CA GLN A 70 7.99 8.40 26.46
C GLN A 70 7.13 9.33 25.60
N LEU A 71 6.94 10.58 26.01
CA LEU A 71 6.17 11.55 25.23
C LEU A 71 6.84 11.85 23.89
N GLU A 72 8.15 12.02 23.87
CA GLU A 72 8.88 12.24 22.61
C GLU A 72 8.80 11.04 21.68
N ARG A 73 8.94 9.83 22.24
CA ARG A 73 8.78 8.60 21.49
C ARG A 73 7.38 8.50 20.88
N MET A 74 6.34 8.77 21.66
CA MET A 74 4.95 8.76 21.20
C MET A 74 4.69 9.78 20.11
N LYS A 75 5.26 10.98 20.21
CA LYS A 75 5.17 12.01 19.17
C LYS A 75 5.83 11.57 17.88
N ALA A 76 7.01 10.97 17.95
CA ALA A 76 7.74 10.46 16.78
C ALA A 76 6.94 9.34 16.10
N LEU A 77 6.37 8.41 16.87
CA LEU A 77 5.52 7.33 16.36
C LEU A 77 4.25 7.87 15.70
N CYS A 78 3.63 8.90 16.27
CA CYS A 78 2.46 9.56 15.68
C CYS A 78 2.78 10.19 14.33
N LYS A 79 3.90 10.88 14.21
CA LYS A 79 4.33 11.50 12.94
C LYS A 79 4.57 10.44 11.86
N GLU A 80 5.26 9.37 12.22
CA GLU A 80 5.56 8.27 11.31
C GLU A 80 4.26 7.58 10.86
N ARG A 81 3.34 7.34 11.79
CA ARG A 81 2.03 6.78 11.49
C ARG A 81 1.24 7.67 10.53
N ASP A 82 1.19 8.97 10.78
CA ASP A 82 0.46 9.92 9.93
C ASP A 82 1.03 9.96 8.52
N SER A 83 2.35 9.92 8.39
CA SER A 83 3.04 9.82 7.10
C SER A 83 2.66 8.54 6.35
N LEU A 84 2.58 7.40 7.04
CA LEU A 84 2.16 6.13 6.46
C LEU A 84 0.70 6.14 6.02
N TYR A 85 -0.19 6.79 6.79
CA TYR A 85 -1.60 6.94 6.40
C TYR A 85 -1.76 7.84 5.17
N GLU A 86 -1.01 8.93 5.05
CA GLU A 86 -1.01 9.76 3.86
C GLU A 86 -0.58 8.96 2.63
N LYS A 87 0.50 8.20 2.75
CA LYS A 87 0.99 7.31 1.70
C LYS A 87 -0.07 6.29 1.31
N GLN A 88 -0.78 5.72 2.28
CA GLN A 88 -1.86 4.76 2.04
C GLN A 88 -3.01 5.37 1.27
N ASN A 89 -3.40 6.59 1.60
CA ASN A 89 -4.46 7.32 0.88
C ASN A 89 -4.06 7.59 -0.57
N ASP A 90 -2.82 8.00 -0.81
CA ASP A 90 -2.29 8.22 -2.15
C ASP A 90 -2.29 6.93 -2.98
N LEU A 91 -1.84 5.83 -2.39
CA LEU A 91 -1.82 4.52 -3.05
C LEU A 91 -3.23 4.04 -3.40
N ARG A 92 -4.20 4.23 -2.50
CA ARG A 92 -5.61 3.90 -2.77
C ARG A 92 -6.19 4.74 -3.89
N GLY A 93 -5.84 6.03 -3.93
CA GLY A 93 -6.25 6.93 -5.01
C GLY A 93 -5.70 6.49 -6.36
N GLN A 94 -4.43 6.09 -6.41
CA GLN A 94 -3.78 5.55 -7.61
C GLN A 94 -4.49 4.25 -8.07
N LYS A 95 -4.76 3.36 -7.12
CA LYS A 95 -5.46 2.09 -7.41
C LYS A 95 -6.84 2.33 -8.01
N GLN A 96 -7.61 3.28 -7.46
CA GLN A 96 -8.92 3.63 -7.99
C GLN A 96 -8.86 4.17 -9.41
N LYS A 97 -7.87 5.00 -9.72
CA LYS A 97 -7.68 5.53 -11.08
C LYS A 97 -7.40 4.40 -12.07
N ILE A 98 -6.56 3.45 -11.69
CA ILE A 98 -6.23 2.30 -12.52
C ILE A 98 -7.48 1.43 -12.74
N GLU A 99 -8.25 1.17 -11.68
CA GLU A 99 -9.49 0.39 -11.77
C GLU A 99 -10.51 1.03 -12.71
N ARG A 100 -10.66 2.36 -12.66
CA ARG A 100 -11.53 3.09 -13.60
C ARG A 100 -11.06 2.97 -15.03
N ALA A 101 -9.76 3.03 -15.27
CA ALA A 101 -9.19 2.84 -16.60
C ALA A 101 -9.43 1.42 -17.14
N LEU A 102 -9.38 0.41 -16.27
CA LEU A 102 -9.64 -0.98 -16.64
C LEU A 102 -11.11 -1.28 -16.93
N GLU A 103 -12.03 -0.54 -16.32
CA GLU A 103 -13.48 -0.70 -16.50
C GLU A 103 -14.03 -0.04 -17.76
N ARG A 104 -13.25 0.80 -18.43
CA ARG A 104 -13.65 1.47 -19.67
C ARG A 104 -13.56 0.60 -20.93
#